data_581fd7909f25c1af5e6a70d704c47b39
#
_entry.id   581fd7909f25c1af5e6a70d704c47b39
#
_cell.length_a   1.000
_cell.length_b   1.000
_cell.length_c   1.000
_cell.angle_alpha   90.00
_cell.angle_beta   90.00
_cell.angle_gamma   90.00
#
_symmetry.space_group_name_H-M   'P 1'
#
loop_
_entity.id
_entity.type
_entity.pdbx_description
1 polymer ?
#
loop_
_entity_poly.entity_id
_entity_poly.type
_entity_poly.pdbx_seq_one_letter_code
_entity_poly.pdbx_strand_id
1 'polypeptide(L)'
;MHINFSMEYKEFNENYLYKKPFIFKNALDVSSISWKEINELYQRADPTDWQFKFRKGEIIPKEAYVESFNDVGKIRYRFNKTAVYQYLQDGATMVYNRIDNEPFVDTIAKQVAQFAQAQTVVSGYLAFGSSSSYRNHWDTRDVFAVQLIGKKHWTISAPNFDMPLYMQQAKDMPHITPSKTVDMEVILEAGDILYIPRGWWHNPMPMNCETFHLAIGTFPPNGYNYMEWLMKKIPDIQSIRQNFIGWEHDQKNLDDSAQAVTEMMNNPKNYQAFMQDFLGNQRTNTAFNMDLFGNAHNQTLPEHCFLRLNSNDCSTLPQGFLIVNGIKLNVDESSMKFLTILVDKYMISLAEILLFFSVDEEENIKKLV
;
A
#
# COMPACT_ATOMS: atom_id res chain seq x y z
N MET A 1 -14.69 -10.37 3.69
CA MET A 1 -13.82 -9.76 4.71
C MET A 1 -14.01 -8.25 4.68
N HIS A 2 -14.30 -7.63 5.81
CA HIS A 2 -14.46 -6.19 5.95
C HIS A 2 -13.60 -5.70 7.12
N ILE A 3 -12.87 -4.59 6.91
CA ILE A 3 -12.10 -3.94 7.98
C ILE A 3 -13.00 -2.89 8.64
N ASN A 4 -13.18 -3.00 9.92
CA ASN A 4 -13.82 -1.97 10.73
C ASN A 4 -12.73 -1.10 11.38
N PHE A 5 -12.35 -0.03 10.70
CA PHE A 5 -11.53 1.00 11.33
C PHE A 5 -12.38 1.71 12.38
N SER A 6 -11.99 1.61 13.63
CA SER A 6 -12.75 2.14 14.78
C SER A 6 -12.85 3.67 14.82
N MET A 7 -12.41 4.35 13.78
CA MET A 7 -12.49 5.81 13.61
C MET A 7 -12.58 6.20 12.14
N GLU A 8 -13.07 7.39 11.88
CA GLU A 8 -13.10 7.99 10.54
C GLU A 8 -11.72 8.50 10.11
N TYR A 9 -11.47 8.57 8.79
CA TYR A 9 -10.21 9.07 8.24
C TYR A 9 -9.83 10.46 8.77
N LYS A 10 -10.80 11.36 8.94
CA LYS A 10 -10.55 12.70 9.46
C LYS A 10 -9.93 12.65 10.86
N GLU A 11 -10.50 11.87 11.77
CA GLU A 11 -9.98 11.68 13.13
C GLU A 11 -8.60 11.03 13.11
N PHE A 12 -8.41 10.02 12.25
CA PHE A 12 -7.13 9.36 12.06
C PHE A 12 -6.05 10.32 11.56
N ASN A 13 -6.37 11.15 10.57
CA ASN A 13 -5.46 12.16 10.01
C ASN A 13 -5.08 13.24 11.05
N GLU A 14 -6.06 13.68 11.84
CA GLU A 14 -5.82 14.71 12.87
C GLU A 14 -4.96 14.20 14.02
N ASN A 15 -5.04 12.92 14.40
CA ASN A 15 -4.46 12.42 15.65
C ASN A 15 -3.29 11.45 15.46
N TYR A 16 -3.21 10.70 14.35
CA TYR A 16 -2.29 9.57 14.20
C TYR A 16 -1.45 9.60 12.93
N LEU A 17 -2.06 9.95 11.78
CA LEU A 17 -1.37 9.92 10.49
C LEU A 17 -0.09 10.76 10.51
N TYR A 18 1.04 10.16 10.19
CA TYR A 18 2.41 10.72 10.24
C TYR A 18 2.89 11.17 11.64
N LYS A 19 2.13 10.90 12.71
CA LYS A 19 2.41 11.43 14.05
C LYS A 19 2.80 10.34 15.04
N LYS A 20 1.97 9.33 15.20
CA LYS A 20 2.20 8.26 16.20
C LYS A 20 1.52 6.95 15.82
N PRO A 21 2.04 5.80 16.30
CA PRO A 21 1.42 4.51 16.10
C PRO A 21 0.01 4.42 16.71
N PHE A 22 -0.81 3.56 16.10
CA PHE A 22 -2.16 3.26 16.59
C PHE A 22 -2.54 1.80 16.33
N ILE A 23 -3.33 1.20 17.22
CA ILE A 23 -3.81 -0.16 17.09
C ILE A 23 -5.32 -0.14 16.91
N PHE A 24 -5.77 -0.65 15.77
CA PHE A 24 -7.17 -0.99 15.53
C PHE A 24 -7.39 -2.42 16.04
N LYS A 25 -7.97 -2.57 17.22
CA LYS A 25 -8.21 -3.88 17.83
C LYS A 25 -9.42 -4.56 17.21
N ASN A 26 -9.27 -5.87 16.92
CA ASN A 26 -10.31 -6.69 16.32
C ASN A 26 -10.94 -6.04 15.07
N ALA A 27 -10.11 -5.36 14.28
CA ALA A 27 -10.56 -4.57 13.13
C ALA A 27 -10.98 -5.45 11.94
N LEU A 28 -10.46 -6.67 11.84
CA LEU A 28 -10.72 -7.59 10.74
C LEU A 28 -11.26 -8.92 11.26
N ASP A 29 -12.41 -9.36 10.75
CA ASP A 29 -12.84 -10.74 10.92
C ASP A 29 -12.00 -11.68 10.05
N VAL A 30 -11.14 -12.45 10.70
CA VAL A 30 -10.23 -13.41 10.08
C VAL A 30 -10.77 -14.84 10.03
N SER A 31 -12.04 -15.09 10.39
CA SER A 31 -12.65 -16.42 10.43
C SER A 31 -12.61 -17.17 9.10
N SER A 32 -12.56 -16.44 7.99
CA SER A 32 -12.42 -16.99 6.62
C SER A 32 -10.97 -17.18 6.16
N ILE A 33 -9.98 -16.85 7.01
CA ILE A 33 -8.55 -17.00 6.69
C ILE A 33 -7.99 -18.13 7.55
N SER A 34 -7.46 -19.13 6.88
CA SER A 34 -6.83 -20.28 7.50
C SER A 34 -5.47 -20.56 6.87
N TRP A 35 -4.78 -21.56 7.35
CA TRP A 35 -3.56 -22.06 6.72
C TRP A 35 -3.76 -22.50 5.28
N LYS A 36 -5.00 -22.80 4.86
CA LYS A 36 -5.30 -23.15 3.46
C LYS A 36 -4.98 -21.97 2.54
N GLU A 37 -5.51 -20.79 2.84
CA GLU A 37 -5.31 -19.58 2.04
C GLU A 37 -3.83 -19.19 1.99
N ILE A 38 -3.11 -19.31 3.14
CA ILE A 38 -1.68 -19.02 3.21
C ILE A 38 -0.85 -20.05 2.42
N ASN A 39 -1.16 -21.33 2.52
CA ASN A 39 -0.48 -22.37 1.74
C ASN A 39 -0.70 -22.18 0.23
N GLU A 40 -1.90 -21.80 -0.18
CA GLU A 40 -2.23 -21.52 -1.57
C GLU A 40 -1.48 -20.29 -2.10
N LEU A 41 -1.36 -19.22 -1.30
CA LEU A 41 -0.56 -18.04 -1.62
C LEU A 41 0.89 -18.43 -1.95
N TYR A 42 1.54 -19.19 -1.06
CA TYR A 42 2.92 -19.62 -1.28
C TYR A 42 3.08 -20.71 -2.34
N GLN A 43 2.05 -21.53 -2.58
CA GLN A 43 2.04 -22.53 -3.64
C GLN A 43 2.05 -21.88 -5.04
N ARG A 44 1.45 -20.71 -5.19
CA ARG A 44 1.40 -19.93 -6.45
C ARG A 44 2.60 -18.99 -6.63
N ALA A 45 3.37 -18.74 -5.57
CA ALA A 45 4.52 -17.86 -5.63
C ALA A 45 5.62 -18.43 -6.55
N ASP A 46 6.25 -17.56 -7.34
CA ASP A 46 7.46 -17.93 -8.08
C ASP A 46 8.66 -17.95 -7.12
N PRO A 47 9.27 -19.11 -6.85
CA PRO A 47 10.38 -19.19 -5.93
C PRO A 47 11.65 -18.48 -6.44
N THR A 48 11.75 -18.21 -7.75
CA THR A 48 12.88 -17.51 -8.35
C THR A 48 12.76 -16.00 -8.26
N ASP A 49 11.55 -15.49 -7.99
CA ASP A 49 11.30 -14.05 -7.89
C ASP A 49 12.16 -13.44 -6.76
N TRP A 50 12.82 -12.31 -7.05
CA TRP A 50 13.63 -11.55 -6.11
C TRP A 50 12.81 -11.04 -4.90
N GLN A 51 11.53 -10.93 -5.05
CA GLN A 51 10.57 -10.50 -4.03
C GLN A 51 10.38 -11.55 -2.93
N PHE A 52 10.61 -12.83 -3.26
CA PHE A 52 10.54 -13.93 -2.32
C PHE A 52 11.90 -14.20 -1.66
N LYS A 53 11.94 -14.30 -0.34
CA LYS A 53 13.17 -14.58 0.41
C LYS A 53 12.92 -15.22 1.76
N PHE A 54 13.93 -15.97 2.24
CA PHE A 54 14.03 -16.40 3.62
C PHE A 54 15.07 -15.58 4.37
N ARG A 55 14.77 -15.28 5.64
CA ARG A 55 15.68 -14.58 6.54
C ARG A 55 15.76 -15.25 7.91
N LYS A 56 17.01 -15.32 8.42
CA LYS A 56 17.29 -15.67 9.81
C LYS A 56 18.44 -14.75 10.30
N GLY A 57 18.08 -13.49 10.60
CA GLY A 57 19.08 -12.42 10.76
C GLY A 57 19.62 -11.95 9.40
N GLU A 58 20.21 -12.86 8.62
CA GLU A 58 20.68 -12.62 7.24
C GLU A 58 19.74 -13.24 6.20
N ILE A 59 19.92 -12.87 4.93
CA ILE A 59 19.19 -13.50 3.81
C ILE A 59 19.79 -14.88 3.56
N ILE A 60 18.93 -15.90 3.51
CA ILE A 60 19.32 -17.26 3.13
C ILE A 60 19.38 -17.30 1.60
N PRO A 61 20.47 -17.80 1.00
CA PRO A 61 20.61 -17.93 -0.45
C PRO A 61 19.50 -18.79 -1.06
N LYS A 62 19.00 -18.42 -2.25
CA LYS A 62 17.88 -19.12 -2.91
C LYS A 62 18.19 -20.59 -3.21
N GLU A 63 19.41 -20.89 -3.55
CA GLU A 63 19.92 -22.24 -3.85
C GLU A 63 19.75 -23.20 -2.67
N ALA A 64 19.59 -22.68 -1.47
CA ALA A 64 19.39 -23.47 -0.26
C ALA A 64 17.94 -23.99 -0.10
N TYR A 65 16.96 -23.38 -0.79
CA TYR A 65 15.54 -23.73 -0.66
C TYR A 65 14.77 -23.75 -1.99
N VAL A 66 15.46 -23.51 -3.11
CA VAL A 66 14.91 -23.62 -4.48
C VAL A 66 15.70 -24.64 -5.24
N GLU A 67 15.01 -25.55 -5.90
CA GLU A 67 15.63 -26.57 -6.75
C GLU A 67 15.17 -26.43 -8.19
N SER A 68 16.05 -26.73 -9.13
CA SER A 68 15.73 -26.83 -10.54
C SER A 68 15.37 -28.29 -10.90
N PHE A 69 14.46 -28.46 -11.86
CA PHE A 69 14.11 -29.77 -12.41
C PHE A 69 13.81 -29.66 -13.91
N ASN A 70 13.94 -30.76 -14.59
CA ASN A 70 13.58 -30.85 -16.01
C ASN A 70 12.09 -31.21 -16.14
N ASP A 71 11.34 -30.31 -16.78
CA ASP A 71 9.91 -30.49 -17.09
C ASP A 71 9.75 -30.50 -18.61
N VAL A 72 9.67 -31.72 -19.18
CA VAL A 72 9.47 -31.94 -20.62
C VAL A 72 10.45 -31.12 -21.49
N GLY A 73 11.74 -31.21 -21.17
CA GLY A 73 12.81 -30.53 -21.91
C GLY A 73 13.03 -29.06 -21.55
N LYS A 74 12.32 -28.54 -20.55
CA LYS A 74 12.50 -27.18 -20.01
C LYS A 74 12.99 -27.23 -18.58
N ILE A 75 13.96 -26.41 -18.23
CA ILE A 75 14.35 -26.21 -16.83
C ILE A 75 13.29 -25.34 -16.15
N ARG A 76 12.75 -25.86 -15.05
CA ARG A 76 11.85 -25.15 -14.16
C ARG A 76 12.40 -25.13 -12.74
N TYR A 77 11.82 -24.28 -11.91
CA TYR A 77 12.21 -24.12 -10.52
C TYR A 77 11.01 -24.34 -9.61
N ARG A 78 11.28 -24.88 -8.43
CA ARG A 78 10.27 -25.06 -7.37
C ARG A 78 10.91 -24.95 -5.99
N PHE A 79 10.09 -24.75 -4.98
CA PHE A 79 10.56 -24.85 -3.59
C PHE A 79 10.97 -26.30 -3.28
N ASN A 80 12.16 -26.46 -2.73
CA ASN A 80 12.53 -27.66 -2.00
C ASN A 80 11.78 -27.65 -0.66
N LYS A 81 10.64 -28.32 -0.58
CA LYS A 81 9.74 -28.28 0.57
C LYS A 81 10.41 -28.78 1.85
N THR A 82 11.29 -29.76 1.76
CA THR A 82 12.05 -30.26 2.92
C THR A 82 12.93 -29.15 3.50
N ALA A 83 13.68 -28.45 2.66
CA ALA A 83 14.52 -27.33 3.10
C ALA A 83 13.69 -26.17 3.65
N VAL A 84 12.57 -25.83 2.97
CA VAL A 84 11.62 -24.80 3.45
C VAL A 84 11.14 -25.13 4.87
N TYR A 85 10.67 -26.35 5.11
CA TYR A 85 10.17 -26.75 6.42
C TYR A 85 11.28 -26.74 7.48
N GLN A 86 12.50 -27.17 7.12
CA GLN A 86 13.65 -27.12 8.02
C GLN A 86 13.96 -25.68 8.44
N TYR A 87 14.03 -24.75 7.49
CA TYR A 87 14.29 -23.35 7.80
C TYR A 87 13.19 -22.72 8.67
N LEU A 88 11.93 -23.05 8.43
CA LEU A 88 10.81 -22.59 9.27
C LEU A 88 10.92 -23.15 10.70
N GLN A 89 11.23 -24.43 10.85
CA GLN A 89 11.46 -25.07 12.17
C GLN A 89 12.67 -24.44 12.88
N ASP A 90 13.71 -24.07 12.14
CA ASP A 90 14.89 -23.38 12.67
C ASP A 90 14.62 -21.90 12.99
N GLY A 91 13.41 -21.42 12.84
CA GLY A 91 12.96 -20.06 13.20
C GLY A 91 13.23 -19.00 12.14
N ALA A 92 13.52 -19.39 10.89
CA ALA A 92 13.58 -18.43 9.79
C ALA A 92 12.22 -17.84 9.46
N THR A 93 12.20 -16.62 8.95
CA THR A 93 11.00 -15.95 8.43
C THR A 93 10.96 -16.04 6.91
N MET A 94 9.85 -16.50 6.39
CA MET A 94 9.52 -16.50 4.98
C MET A 94 8.86 -15.17 4.62
N VAL A 95 9.46 -14.45 3.69
CA VAL A 95 9.02 -13.10 3.28
C VAL A 95 8.64 -13.10 1.81
N TYR A 96 7.43 -12.65 1.53
CA TYR A 96 6.95 -12.43 0.17
C TYR A 96 6.59 -10.95 0.01
N ASN A 97 7.43 -10.18 -0.69
CA ASN A 97 7.19 -8.77 -0.96
C ASN A 97 6.33 -8.62 -2.23
N ARG A 98 5.59 -7.50 -2.32
CA ARG A 98 4.76 -7.15 -3.47
C ARG A 98 3.85 -8.30 -3.89
N ILE A 99 3.05 -8.78 -2.93
CA ILE A 99 2.02 -9.79 -3.23
C ILE A 99 0.98 -9.12 -4.12
N ASP A 100 0.85 -9.61 -5.34
CA ASP A 100 -0.10 -9.16 -6.33
C ASP A 100 -0.99 -10.32 -6.79
N ASN A 101 -2.22 -10.03 -7.22
CA ASN A 101 -3.17 -11.00 -7.78
C ASN A 101 -3.61 -12.11 -6.80
N GLU A 102 -3.60 -11.82 -5.50
CA GLU A 102 -4.11 -12.72 -4.48
C GLU A 102 -5.42 -12.17 -3.90
N PRO A 103 -6.57 -12.77 -4.18
CA PRO A 103 -7.89 -12.16 -3.92
C PRO A 103 -8.12 -11.71 -2.48
N PHE A 104 -7.70 -12.51 -1.47
CA PHE A 104 -7.89 -12.13 -0.07
C PHE A 104 -6.95 -11.00 0.33
N VAL A 105 -5.71 -10.99 -0.16
CA VAL A 105 -4.72 -9.93 0.09
C VAL A 105 -5.19 -8.62 -0.55
N ASP A 106 -5.63 -8.68 -1.82
CA ASP A 106 -6.15 -7.53 -2.54
C ASP A 106 -7.38 -6.93 -1.86
N THR A 107 -8.25 -7.77 -1.30
CA THR A 107 -9.45 -7.32 -0.57
C THR A 107 -9.08 -6.53 0.67
N ILE A 108 -8.07 -6.97 1.42
CA ILE A 108 -7.58 -6.26 2.62
C ILE A 108 -6.83 -4.97 2.21
N ALA A 109 -5.93 -5.09 1.24
CA ALA A 109 -5.09 -3.97 0.79
C ALA A 109 -5.90 -2.79 0.25
N LYS A 110 -6.97 -3.06 -0.51
CA LYS A 110 -7.85 -2.02 -1.06
C LYS A 110 -8.60 -1.26 0.02
N GLN A 111 -9.02 -1.90 1.10
CA GLN A 111 -9.67 -1.22 2.22
C GLN A 111 -8.68 -0.30 2.95
N VAL A 112 -7.44 -0.77 3.15
CA VAL A 112 -6.37 0.08 3.72
C VAL A 112 -6.05 1.24 2.78
N ALA A 113 -5.97 0.99 1.45
CA ALA A 113 -5.71 2.03 0.46
C ALA A 113 -6.78 3.14 0.48
N GLN A 114 -8.06 2.76 0.56
CA GLN A 114 -9.17 3.70 0.63
C GLN A 114 -9.19 4.46 1.96
N PHE A 115 -8.97 3.76 3.09
CA PHE A 115 -8.89 4.41 4.40
C PHE A 115 -7.70 5.38 4.47
N ALA A 116 -6.53 5.00 3.95
CA ALA A 116 -5.34 5.85 3.95
C ALA A 116 -5.29 6.88 2.81
N GLN A 117 -6.23 6.81 1.85
CA GLN A 117 -6.27 7.62 0.63
C GLN A 117 -4.93 7.58 -0.14
N ALA A 118 -4.35 6.39 -0.25
CA ALA A 118 -3.04 6.21 -0.86
C ALA A 118 -2.91 4.85 -1.54
N GLN A 119 -2.08 4.77 -2.57
CA GLN A 119 -1.68 3.49 -3.16
C GLN A 119 -0.94 2.64 -2.13
N THR A 120 -1.14 1.33 -2.18
CA THR A 120 -0.53 0.37 -1.27
C THR A 120 0.36 -0.64 -1.97
N VAL A 121 1.33 -1.17 -1.23
CA VAL A 121 2.12 -2.35 -1.60
C VAL A 121 2.12 -3.30 -0.40
N VAL A 122 1.87 -4.57 -0.64
CA VAL A 122 1.71 -5.57 0.41
C VAL A 122 2.89 -6.52 0.46
N SER A 123 3.35 -6.84 1.66
CA SER A 123 4.33 -7.89 1.92
C SER A 123 3.80 -8.84 2.99
N GLY A 124 3.99 -10.14 2.80
CA GLY A 124 3.62 -11.18 3.75
C GLY A 124 4.81 -11.69 4.55
N TYR A 125 4.61 -11.93 5.84
CA TYR A 125 5.64 -12.41 6.76
C TYR A 125 5.15 -13.62 7.54
N LEU A 126 5.74 -14.79 7.26
CA LEU A 126 5.43 -16.07 7.88
C LEU A 126 6.59 -16.50 8.79
N ALA A 127 6.31 -16.84 10.03
CA ALA A 127 7.31 -17.34 10.97
C ALA A 127 6.70 -18.29 12.02
N PHE A 128 7.56 -19.15 12.59
CA PHE A 128 7.19 -20.09 13.67
C PHE A 128 8.10 -19.99 14.89
N GLY A 129 9.25 -19.33 14.74
CA GLY A 129 10.26 -19.22 15.78
C GLY A 129 10.06 -18.06 16.75
N SER A 130 11.16 -17.64 17.36
CA SER A 130 11.20 -16.51 18.31
C SER A 130 12.24 -15.43 17.93
N SER A 131 12.83 -15.53 16.75
CA SER A 131 13.89 -14.61 16.30
C SER A 131 13.34 -13.56 15.35
N SER A 132 13.73 -12.30 15.55
CA SER A 132 13.43 -11.23 14.61
C SER A 132 14.18 -11.43 13.29
N SER A 133 13.48 -11.26 12.16
CA SER A 133 14.06 -11.37 10.83
C SER A 133 14.82 -10.13 10.37
N TYR A 134 14.40 -8.94 10.82
CA TYR A 134 14.96 -7.65 10.39
C TYR A 134 15.60 -6.86 11.51
N ARG A 135 15.54 -7.34 12.77
CA ARG A 135 15.95 -6.60 13.96
C ARG A 135 15.16 -5.29 14.11
N ASN A 136 15.65 -4.36 14.92
CA ASN A 136 15.03 -3.06 15.09
C ASN A 136 15.39 -2.16 13.89
N HIS A 137 14.36 -1.61 13.21
CA HIS A 137 14.55 -0.78 12.02
C HIS A 137 13.36 0.20 11.87
N TRP A 138 13.48 1.17 10.99
CA TRP A 138 12.35 1.95 10.49
C TRP A 138 12.07 1.62 9.03
N ASP A 139 10.83 1.85 8.62
CA ASP A 139 10.41 1.87 7.22
C ASP A 139 10.36 3.30 6.67
N THR A 140 10.56 3.43 5.36
CA THR A 140 10.51 4.71 4.62
C THR A 140 9.09 5.05 4.12
N ARG A 141 8.10 4.32 4.58
CA ARG A 141 6.67 4.46 4.30
C ARG A 141 5.87 4.13 5.55
N ASP A 142 4.66 4.67 5.63
CA ASP A 142 3.73 4.26 6.67
C ASP A 142 3.29 2.82 6.41
N VAL A 143 3.10 2.06 7.47
CA VAL A 143 2.75 0.64 7.39
C VAL A 143 1.52 0.35 8.25
N PHE A 144 0.58 -0.40 7.67
CA PHE A 144 -0.49 -1.09 8.39
C PHE A 144 -0.11 -2.57 8.49
N ALA A 145 0.30 -3.01 9.66
CA ALA A 145 0.60 -4.42 9.94
C ALA A 145 -0.71 -5.13 10.33
N VAL A 146 -1.23 -5.97 9.45
CA VAL A 146 -2.49 -6.71 9.61
C VAL A 146 -2.17 -8.12 10.05
N GLN A 147 -2.46 -8.47 11.30
CA GLN A 147 -2.23 -9.81 11.83
C GLN A 147 -3.36 -10.74 11.39
N LEU A 148 -3.02 -11.81 10.67
CA LEU A 148 -4.01 -12.73 10.10
C LEU A 148 -4.05 -14.08 10.81
N ILE A 149 -2.89 -14.64 11.19
CA ILE A 149 -2.80 -15.93 11.90
C ILE A 149 -1.87 -15.77 13.09
N GLY A 150 -2.27 -16.32 14.23
CA GLY A 150 -1.48 -16.33 15.45
C GLY A 150 -1.25 -14.95 16.03
N LYS A 151 -0.10 -14.73 16.62
CA LYS A 151 0.23 -13.49 17.32
C LYS A 151 1.70 -13.12 17.15
N LYS A 152 2.00 -11.83 17.33
CA LYS A 152 3.36 -11.30 17.24
C LYS A 152 3.56 -10.17 18.21
N HIS A 153 4.69 -10.19 18.91
CA HIS A 153 5.10 -9.12 19.81
C HIS A 153 5.77 -7.99 19.04
N TRP A 154 5.43 -6.76 19.33
CA TRP A 154 5.99 -5.56 18.71
C TRP A 154 6.49 -4.60 19.77
N THR A 155 7.72 -4.13 19.61
CA THR A 155 8.24 -2.97 20.34
C THR A 155 8.43 -1.83 19.35
N ILE A 156 7.98 -0.62 19.73
CA ILE A 156 7.99 0.55 18.88
C ILE A 156 8.59 1.71 19.66
N SER A 157 9.48 2.47 19.02
CA SER A 157 10.11 3.66 19.60
C SER A 157 10.00 4.84 18.67
N ALA A 158 9.92 6.04 19.25
CA ALA A 158 9.83 7.28 18.51
C ALA A 158 11.03 7.45 17.55
N PRO A 159 10.82 8.13 16.42
CA PRO A 159 11.87 8.38 15.45
C PRO A 159 12.92 9.33 16.02
N ASN A 160 14.15 9.17 15.61
CA ASN A 160 15.25 10.13 15.73
C ASN A 160 15.78 10.55 14.36
N PHE A 161 15.06 10.13 13.31
CA PHE A 161 15.15 10.57 11.94
C PHE A 161 13.75 10.62 11.36
N ASP A 162 13.16 11.79 11.36
CA ASP A 162 11.75 11.98 11.03
C ASP A 162 11.47 11.88 9.52
N MET A 163 10.36 11.25 9.18
CA MET A 163 9.80 11.18 7.82
C MET A 163 10.82 10.79 6.74
N PRO A 164 11.58 9.69 6.89
CA PRO A 164 12.58 9.29 5.91
C PRO A 164 11.94 9.10 4.51
N LEU A 165 12.68 9.52 3.48
CA LEU A 165 12.33 9.27 2.09
C LEU A 165 12.75 7.86 1.66
N TYR A 166 12.25 7.38 0.52
CA TYR A 166 12.45 6.01 0.04
C TYR A 166 13.93 5.58 -0.07
N MET A 167 14.85 6.53 -0.31
CA MET A 167 16.28 6.27 -0.38
C MET A 167 16.99 6.28 0.98
N GLN A 168 16.29 6.64 2.06
CA GLN A 168 16.86 6.80 3.41
C GLN A 168 16.47 5.61 4.30
N GLN A 169 16.90 4.41 3.90
CA GLN A 169 16.56 3.18 4.61
C GLN A 169 17.44 3.00 5.84
N ALA A 170 16.88 2.43 6.92
CA ALA A 170 17.59 2.18 8.18
C ALA A 170 18.91 1.41 7.98
N LYS A 171 18.94 0.43 7.07
CA LYS A 171 20.14 -0.37 6.76
C LYS A 171 21.28 0.45 6.13
N ASP A 172 20.95 1.56 5.44
CA ASP A 172 21.92 2.43 4.76
C ASP A 172 22.38 3.58 5.65
N MET A 173 21.80 3.71 6.85
CA MET A 173 22.09 4.74 7.85
C MET A 173 22.49 4.14 9.22
N PRO A 174 23.51 3.28 9.30
CA PRO A 174 23.85 2.54 10.52
C PRO A 174 24.34 3.40 11.68
N HIS A 175 24.68 4.66 11.41
CA HIS A 175 25.05 5.66 12.42
C HIS A 175 23.86 6.17 13.23
N ILE A 176 22.63 5.99 12.73
CA ILE A 176 21.41 6.31 13.45
C ILE A 176 20.93 5.05 14.15
N THR A 177 20.92 5.07 15.47
CA THR A 177 20.55 3.93 16.31
C THR A 177 19.23 4.21 17.02
N PRO A 178 18.41 3.18 17.30
CA PRO A 178 17.13 3.36 17.97
C PRO A 178 17.29 3.94 19.38
N SER A 179 16.29 4.69 19.82
CA SER A 179 16.16 5.11 21.22
C SER A 179 16.16 3.89 22.14
N LYS A 180 16.66 4.06 23.36
CA LYS A 180 16.53 3.06 24.43
C LYS A 180 15.11 3.03 25.03
N THR A 181 14.35 4.10 24.81
CA THR A 181 12.96 4.20 25.30
C THR A 181 12.04 3.48 24.32
N VAL A 182 11.20 2.60 24.86
CA VAL A 182 10.11 1.96 24.13
C VAL A 182 8.85 2.77 24.40
N ASP A 183 8.26 3.32 23.34
CA ASP A 183 7.04 4.15 23.44
C ASP A 183 5.76 3.31 23.40
N MET A 184 5.82 2.17 22.70
CA MET A 184 4.71 1.22 22.65
C MET A 184 5.25 -0.21 22.64
N GLU A 185 4.67 -1.05 23.48
CA GLU A 185 4.90 -2.50 23.50
C GLU A 185 3.55 -3.20 23.43
N VAL A 186 3.38 -4.10 22.46
CA VAL A 186 2.08 -4.73 22.20
C VAL A 186 2.22 -6.14 21.61
N ILE A 187 1.27 -7.00 21.95
CA ILE A 187 1.04 -8.24 21.23
C ILE A 187 -0.13 -8.00 20.27
N LEU A 188 0.15 -8.10 18.99
CA LEU A 188 -0.87 -8.13 17.94
C LEU A 188 -1.40 -9.55 17.84
N GLU A 189 -2.71 -9.69 17.91
CA GLU A 189 -3.44 -10.93 17.72
C GLU A 189 -4.18 -10.94 16.38
N ALA A 190 -4.58 -12.12 15.93
CA ALA A 190 -5.29 -12.27 14.66
C ALA A 190 -6.55 -11.38 14.63
N GLY A 191 -6.68 -10.54 13.59
CA GLY A 191 -7.72 -9.52 13.46
C GLY A 191 -7.30 -8.11 13.86
N ASP A 192 -6.18 -7.93 14.56
CA ASP A 192 -5.65 -6.62 14.91
C ASP A 192 -4.90 -5.98 13.73
N ILE A 193 -4.93 -4.65 13.66
CA ILE A 193 -4.16 -3.87 12.71
C ILE A 193 -3.34 -2.83 13.48
N LEU A 194 -2.02 -2.83 13.28
CA LEU A 194 -1.12 -1.83 13.84
C LEU A 194 -0.67 -0.86 12.75
N TYR A 195 -0.99 0.41 12.91
CA TYR A 195 -0.45 1.49 12.11
C TYR A 195 0.87 1.99 12.69
N ILE A 196 1.90 2.09 11.84
CA ILE A 196 3.23 2.59 12.19
C ILE A 196 3.60 3.68 11.20
N PRO A 197 3.77 4.95 11.63
CA PRO A 197 4.27 5.99 10.73
C PRO A 197 5.71 5.71 10.27
N ARG A 198 6.07 6.16 9.09
CA ARG A 198 7.44 6.07 8.59
C ARG A 198 8.43 6.74 9.53
N GLY A 199 9.60 6.14 9.66
CA GLY A 199 10.64 6.62 10.58
C GLY A 199 10.54 6.09 12.00
N TRP A 200 9.38 5.57 12.41
CA TRP A 200 9.24 4.96 13.72
C TRP A 200 9.98 3.63 13.77
N TRP A 201 10.87 3.51 14.76
CA TRP A 201 11.58 2.27 15.02
C TRP A 201 10.63 1.17 15.45
N HIS A 202 10.80 -0.02 14.89
CA HIS A 202 9.99 -1.16 15.27
C HIS A 202 10.75 -2.48 15.15
N ASN A 203 10.42 -3.39 16.05
CA ASN A 203 10.99 -4.73 16.09
C ASN A 203 9.89 -5.77 16.28
N PRO A 204 9.39 -6.38 15.19
CA PRO A 204 8.43 -7.48 15.27
C PRO A 204 9.12 -8.78 15.65
N MET A 205 8.69 -9.39 16.77
CA MET A 205 9.23 -10.63 17.30
C MET A 205 8.16 -11.74 17.28
N PRO A 206 8.40 -12.83 16.52
CA PRO A 206 7.58 -14.04 16.66
C PRO A 206 7.67 -14.58 18.09
N MET A 207 6.60 -15.23 18.56
CA MET A 207 6.46 -15.65 19.95
C MET A 207 6.58 -17.17 20.11
N ASN A 208 7.44 -17.81 19.33
CA ASN A 208 7.61 -19.27 19.29
C ASN A 208 6.30 -20.03 19.03
N CYS A 209 5.48 -19.42 18.21
CA CYS A 209 4.23 -20.00 17.69
C CYS A 209 4.05 -19.54 16.24
N GLU A 210 3.12 -20.18 15.56
CA GLU A 210 2.74 -19.80 14.20
C GLU A 210 2.28 -18.34 14.12
N THR A 211 2.74 -17.63 13.12
CA THR A 211 2.31 -16.25 12.89
C THR A 211 2.41 -15.87 11.42
N PHE A 212 1.36 -15.25 10.92
CA PHE A 212 1.36 -14.63 9.60
C PHE A 212 0.71 -13.26 9.66
N HIS A 213 1.41 -12.26 9.15
CA HIS A 213 0.86 -10.91 8.99
C HIS A 213 1.19 -10.34 7.62
N LEU A 214 0.33 -9.43 7.16
CA LEU A 214 0.60 -8.56 6.01
C LEU A 214 1.13 -7.23 6.53
N ALA A 215 2.22 -6.73 5.92
CA ALA A 215 2.66 -5.36 6.05
C ALA A 215 2.21 -4.60 4.80
N ILE A 216 1.25 -3.70 4.96
CA ILE A 216 0.66 -2.91 3.89
C ILE A 216 1.25 -1.50 3.96
N GLY A 217 2.23 -1.24 3.11
CA GLY A 217 2.88 0.07 3.01
C GLY A 217 2.06 1.02 2.15
N THR A 218 1.91 2.28 2.58
CA THR A 218 1.19 3.32 1.84
C THR A 218 2.15 4.30 1.19
N PHE A 219 1.75 4.85 0.03
CA PHE A 219 2.57 5.72 -0.83
C PHE A 219 1.83 7.01 -1.19
N PRO A 220 1.57 7.89 -0.23
CA PRO A 220 1.03 9.22 -0.51
C PRO A 220 2.08 10.10 -1.17
N PRO A 221 1.67 11.14 -1.95
CA PRO A 221 2.58 12.13 -2.47
C PRO A 221 3.24 12.93 -1.35
N ASN A 222 4.48 13.37 -1.57
CA ASN A 222 5.20 14.19 -0.62
C ASN A 222 5.96 15.34 -1.31
N GLY A 223 6.57 16.24 -0.53
CA GLY A 223 7.29 17.38 -1.06
C GLY A 223 8.45 17.01 -1.99
N TYR A 224 9.13 15.88 -1.73
CA TYR A 224 10.20 15.40 -2.61
C TYR A 224 9.63 15.01 -3.99
N ASN A 225 8.51 14.28 -4.03
CA ASN A 225 7.86 13.94 -5.31
C ASN A 225 7.42 15.18 -6.08
N TYR A 226 6.92 16.21 -5.37
CA TYR A 226 6.56 17.48 -6.00
C TYR A 226 7.79 18.19 -6.58
N MET A 227 8.91 18.21 -5.86
CA MET A 227 10.16 18.76 -6.37
C MET A 227 10.68 17.99 -7.59
N GLU A 228 10.67 16.65 -7.57
CA GLU A 228 11.05 15.84 -8.72
C GLU A 228 10.16 16.15 -9.96
N TRP A 229 8.87 16.39 -9.74
CA TRP A 229 7.96 16.77 -10.81
C TRP A 229 8.27 18.18 -11.35
N LEU A 230 8.55 19.15 -10.48
CA LEU A 230 8.93 20.51 -10.85
C LEU A 230 10.27 20.53 -11.62
N MET A 231 11.22 19.66 -11.24
CA MET A 231 12.51 19.55 -11.94
C MET A 231 12.38 19.29 -13.45
N LYS A 232 11.28 18.68 -13.90
CA LYS A 232 10.99 18.48 -15.33
C LYS A 232 10.62 19.78 -16.05
N LYS A 233 10.20 20.81 -15.32
CA LYS A 233 9.79 22.13 -15.84
C LYS A 233 10.89 23.20 -15.68
N ILE A 234 11.84 22.97 -14.82
CA ILE A 234 12.97 23.87 -14.55
C ILE A 234 13.77 24.23 -15.83
N PRO A 235 14.00 23.34 -16.80
CA PRO A 235 14.69 23.71 -18.03
C PRO A 235 14.05 24.83 -18.84
N ASP A 236 12.79 25.18 -18.60
CA ASP A 236 12.12 26.30 -19.29
C ASP A 236 12.54 27.67 -18.71
N ILE A 237 13.17 27.69 -17.54
CA ILE A 237 13.62 28.92 -16.86
C ILE A 237 14.97 29.37 -17.44
N GLN A 238 15.02 30.61 -17.93
CA GLN A 238 16.22 31.14 -18.62
C GLN A 238 17.43 31.21 -17.68
N SER A 239 17.27 31.69 -16.44
CA SER A 239 18.35 31.81 -15.46
C SER A 239 18.99 30.45 -15.13
N ILE A 240 18.19 29.38 -15.07
CA ILE A 240 18.68 28.00 -14.82
C ILE A 240 19.54 27.47 -15.98
N ARG A 241 19.33 27.96 -17.22
CA ARG A 241 20.08 27.53 -18.39
C ARG A 241 21.40 28.28 -18.62
N GLN A 242 21.67 29.31 -17.83
CA GLN A 242 22.91 30.07 -17.93
C GLN A 242 24.07 29.28 -17.35
N ASN A 243 25.23 29.34 -18.01
CA ASN A 243 26.48 28.76 -17.52
C ASN A 243 27.02 29.60 -16.35
N PHE A 244 27.55 28.93 -15.33
CA PHE A 244 28.27 29.58 -14.23
C PHE A 244 29.67 29.99 -14.65
N ILE A 245 30.08 31.19 -14.20
CA ILE A 245 31.40 31.76 -14.43
C ILE A 245 32.23 31.74 -13.13
N GLY A 246 31.59 32.07 -12.02
CA GLY A 246 32.17 32.09 -10.69
C GLY A 246 31.27 32.77 -9.68
N TRP A 247 31.43 32.41 -8.41
CA TRP A 247 30.53 32.78 -7.32
C TRP A 247 30.13 34.27 -7.32
N GLU A 248 31.11 35.19 -7.47
CA GLU A 248 30.85 36.62 -7.41
C GLU A 248 30.05 37.13 -8.61
N HIS A 249 30.20 36.50 -9.78
CA HIS A 249 29.52 36.89 -11.01
C HIS A 249 28.09 36.26 -11.09
N ASP A 250 27.91 35.13 -10.46
CA ASP A 250 26.68 34.34 -10.61
C ASP A 250 25.59 34.70 -9.61
N GLN A 251 25.85 35.58 -8.62
CA GLN A 251 24.91 35.93 -7.56
C GLN A 251 23.53 36.30 -8.07
N LYS A 252 23.48 37.24 -9.03
CA LYS A 252 22.22 37.69 -9.62
C LYS A 252 21.49 36.54 -10.34
N ASN A 253 22.21 35.69 -11.07
CA ASN A 253 21.62 34.55 -11.75
C ASN A 253 21.08 33.49 -10.77
N LEU A 254 21.77 33.29 -9.64
CA LEU A 254 21.32 32.42 -8.57
C LEU A 254 20.06 32.96 -7.89
N ASP A 255 20.01 34.27 -7.61
CA ASP A 255 18.84 34.92 -7.03
C ASP A 255 17.61 34.82 -7.95
N ASP A 256 17.79 35.15 -9.25
CA ASP A 256 16.73 35.04 -10.26
C ASP A 256 16.23 33.59 -10.37
N SER A 257 17.13 32.59 -10.30
CA SER A 257 16.80 31.17 -10.32
C SER A 257 16.03 30.74 -9.07
N ALA A 258 16.48 31.15 -7.89
CA ALA A 258 15.83 30.85 -6.62
C ALA A 258 14.41 31.44 -6.56
N GLN A 259 14.25 32.69 -7.02
CA GLN A 259 12.94 33.33 -7.11
C GLN A 259 12.01 32.56 -8.05
N ALA A 260 12.46 32.22 -9.25
CA ALA A 260 11.66 31.49 -10.22
C ALA A 260 11.21 30.11 -9.71
N VAL A 261 12.10 29.39 -9.03
CA VAL A 261 11.76 28.09 -8.41
C VAL A 261 10.73 28.28 -7.28
N THR A 262 10.89 29.33 -6.46
CA THR A 262 9.96 29.67 -5.38
C THR A 262 8.56 29.98 -5.93
N GLU A 263 8.48 30.78 -6.98
CA GLU A 263 7.22 31.09 -7.66
C GLU A 263 6.56 29.83 -8.24
N MET A 264 7.34 28.94 -8.84
CA MET A 264 6.83 27.66 -9.35
C MET A 264 6.28 26.77 -8.24
N MET A 265 6.99 26.67 -7.10
CA MET A 265 6.56 25.86 -5.96
C MET A 265 5.26 26.38 -5.35
N ASN A 266 5.13 27.69 -5.21
CA ASN A 266 3.98 28.34 -4.58
C ASN A 266 2.79 28.52 -5.55
N ASN A 267 2.91 28.07 -6.81
CA ASN A 267 1.83 28.21 -7.78
C ASN A 267 0.78 27.11 -7.58
N PRO A 268 -0.48 27.45 -7.20
CA PRO A 268 -1.53 26.45 -6.99
C PRO A 268 -1.84 25.61 -8.22
N LYS A 269 -1.65 26.16 -9.44
CA LYS A 269 -1.85 25.42 -10.69
C LYS A 269 -0.81 24.31 -10.85
N ASN A 270 0.44 24.57 -10.48
CA ASN A 270 1.48 23.56 -10.53
C ASN A 270 1.20 22.45 -9.49
N TYR A 271 0.80 22.81 -8.27
CA TYR A 271 0.43 21.83 -7.27
C TYR A 271 -0.75 20.95 -7.73
N GLN A 272 -1.81 21.55 -8.29
CA GLN A 272 -2.95 20.81 -8.83
C GLN A 272 -2.54 19.89 -9.98
N ALA A 273 -1.70 20.37 -10.90
CA ALA A 273 -1.21 19.56 -12.02
C ALA A 273 -0.33 18.39 -11.53
N PHE A 274 0.52 18.62 -10.52
CA PHE A 274 1.30 17.57 -9.88
C PHE A 274 0.39 16.50 -9.26
N MET A 275 -0.61 16.91 -8.47
CA MET A 275 -1.54 15.97 -7.85
C MET A 275 -2.30 15.15 -8.89
N GLN A 276 -2.74 15.77 -9.98
CA GLN A 276 -3.39 15.07 -11.09
C GLN A 276 -2.46 14.07 -11.77
N ASP A 277 -1.22 14.44 -12.03
CA ASP A 277 -0.21 13.55 -12.62
C ASP A 277 0.14 12.41 -11.66
N PHE A 278 0.31 12.71 -10.37
CA PHE A 278 0.64 11.71 -9.35
C PHE A 278 -0.47 10.67 -9.20
N LEU A 279 -1.71 11.12 -9.01
CA LEU A 279 -2.87 10.23 -8.91
C LEU A 279 -3.13 9.50 -10.24
N GLY A 280 -2.93 10.20 -11.36
CA GLY A 280 -3.05 9.63 -12.69
C GLY A 280 -2.05 8.51 -13.00
N ASN A 281 -0.91 8.48 -12.34
CA ASN A 281 0.09 7.42 -12.50
C ASN A 281 -0.18 6.18 -11.62
N GLN A 282 -1.06 6.31 -10.62
CA GLN A 282 -1.49 5.16 -9.84
C GLN A 282 -2.36 4.23 -10.68
N ARG A 283 -2.23 2.93 -10.42
CA ARG A 283 -3.03 1.91 -11.08
C ARG A 283 -3.71 1.05 -10.02
N THR A 284 -4.99 0.88 -10.20
CA THR A 284 -5.77 -0.08 -9.40
C THR A 284 -6.11 -1.28 -10.27
N ASN A 285 -5.90 -2.47 -9.72
CA ASN A 285 -6.27 -3.71 -10.37
C ASN A 285 -7.59 -4.24 -9.80
N THR A 286 -8.34 -5.00 -10.61
CA THR A 286 -9.57 -5.69 -10.17
C THR A 286 -9.41 -7.19 -10.39
N ALA A 287 -10.08 -7.98 -9.54
CA ALA A 287 -10.24 -9.40 -9.78
C ALA A 287 -11.07 -9.64 -11.06
N PHE A 288 -10.82 -10.76 -11.70
CA PHE A 288 -11.71 -11.21 -12.79
C PHE A 288 -13.08 -11.61 -12.22
N ASN A 289 -14.12 -11.29 -12.98
CA ASN A 289 -15.51 -11.70 -12.74
C ASN A 289 -16.07 -12.22 -14.06
N MET A 290 -15.46 -13.29 -14.59
CA MET A 290 -15.79 -13.82 -15.92
C MET A 290 -17.21 -14.39 -16.01
N ASP A 291 -17.76 -14.82 -14.89
CA ASP A 291 -19.13 -15.32 -14.77
C ASP A 291 -20.21 -14.24 -15.05
N LEU A 292 -19.88 -12.96 -14.89
CA LEU A 292 -20.76 -11.85 -15.25
C LEU A 292 -21.07 -11.81 -16.76
N PHE A 293 -20.17 -12.35 -17.58
CA PHE A 293 -20.29 -12.38 -19.04
C PHE A 293 -20.78 -13.73 -19.59
N GLY A 294 -21.31 -14.61 -18.73
CA GLY A 294 -21.75 -15.96 -19.09
C GLY A 294 -22.87 -16.04 -20.15
N ASN A 295 -23.44 -14.88 -20.51
CA ASN A 295 -24.36 -14.75 -21.65
C ASN A 295 -23.97 -13.53 -22.49
N ALA A 296 -23.46 -13.76 -23.69
CA ALA A 296 -23.02 -12.72 -24.65
C ALA A 296 -24.14 -11.74 -25.05
N HIS A 297 -25.38 -12.02 -24.72
CA HIS A 297 -26.54 -11.16 -25.01
C HIS A 297 -26.96 -10.30 -23.82
N ASN A 298 -26.41 -10.52 -22.62
CA ASN A 298 -26.68 -9.67 -21.46
C ASN A 298 -25.87 -8.38 -21.58
N GLN A 299 -26.58 -7.27 -21.78
CA GLN A 299 -25.99 -5.94 -21.83
C GLN A 299 -26.01 -5.21 -20.48
N THR A 300 -26.58 -5.83 -19.45
CA THR A 300 -26.73 -5.26 -18.12
C THR A 300 -26.22 -6.23 -17.07
N LEU A 301 -25.59 -5.69 -16.02
CA LEU A 301 -25.17 -6.51 -14.88
C LEU A 301 -26.39 -7.06 -14.13
N PRO A 302 -26.29 -8.31 -13.62
CA PRO A 302 -27.32 -8.86 -12.73
C PRO A 302 -27.46 -8.02 -11.45
N GLU A 303 -28.69 -7.81 -10.97
CA GLU A 303 -28.95 -6.97 -9.79
C GLU A 303 -28.31 -7.49 -8.48
N HIS A 304 -28.01 -8.78 -8.41
CA HIS A 304 -27.33 -9.39 -7.26
C HIS A 304 -25.81 -9.16 -7.25
N CYS A 305 -25.23 -8.58 -8.32
CA CYS A 305 -23.81 -8.24 -8.37
C CYS A 305 -23.47 -7.18 -7.35
N PHE A 306 -22.30 -7.36 -6.70
CA PHE A 306 -21.77 -6.36 -5.78
C PHE A 306 -20.87 -5.37 -6.52
N LEU A 307 -21.11 -4.11 -6.29
CA LEU A 307 -20.38 -2.97 -6.85
C LEU A 307 -19.43 -2.40 -5.81
N ARG A 308 -18.27 -1.96 -6.28
CA ARG A 308 -17.26 -1.28 -5.49
C ARG A 308 -16.53 -0.26 -6.35
N LEU A 309 -16.26 0.92 -5.80
CA LEU A 309 -15.45 1.91 -6.51
C LEU A 309 -13.98 1.44 -6.57
N ASN A 310 -13.44 1.38 -7.79
CA ASN A 310 -12.05 0.98 -8.01
C ASN A 310 -11.13 2.21 -8.02
N SER A 311 -11.13 2.96 -6.92
CA SER A 311 -10.23 4.10 -6.68
C SER A 311 -9.65 4.01 -5.28
N ASN A 312 -8.37 4.34 -5.14
CA ASN A 312 -7.71 4.44 -3.83
C ASN A 312 -7.90 5.83 -3.21
N ASP A 313 -8.08 6.85 -4.02
CA ASP A 313 -8.25 8.24 -3.58
C ASP A 313 -9.52 8.82 -4.20
N CYS A 314 -10.45 9.21 -3.36
CA CYS A 314 -11.72 9.83 -3.74
C CYS A 314 -11.79 11.29 -3.28
N SER A 315 -10.68 11.89 -2.83
CA SER A 315 -10.63 13.26 -2.28
C SER A 315 -11.05 14.34 -3.27
N THR A 316 -10.99 14.05 -4.57
CA THR A 316 -11.41 14.96 -5.64
C THR A 316 -12.90 14.87 -5.98
N LEU A 317 -13.60 13.85 -5.48
CA LEU A 317 -15.02 13.66 -5.77
C LEU A 317 -15.90 14.87 -5.39
N PRO A 318 -15.74 15.51 -4.21
CA PRO A 318 -16.49 16.71 -3.86
C PRO A 318 -16.25 17.90 -4.81
N GLN A 319 -15.18 17.86 -5.61
CA GLN A 319 -14.83 18.88 -6.60
C GLN A 319 -15.43 18.57 -7.99
N GLY A 320 -16.23 17.53 -8.12
CA GLY A 320 -16.91 17.14 -9.35
C GLY A 320 -16.07 16.28 -10.30
N PHE A 321 -15.00 15.63 -9.82
CA PHE A 321 -14.23 14.71 -10.65
C PHE A 321 -13.53 13.64 -9.83
N LEU A 322 -13.15 12.55 -10.51
CA LEU A 322 -12.24 11.50 -9.99
C LEU A 322 -11.05 11.32 -10.93
N ILE A 323 -9.93 10.90 -10.35
CA ILE A 323 -8.74 10.49 -11.11
C ILE A 323 -8.53 9.00 -10.85
N VAL A 324 -8.72 8.19 -11.89
CA VAL A 324 -8.66 6.73 -11.79
C VAL A 324 -7.90 6.16 -12.98
N ASN A 325 -6.90 5.33 -12.71
CA ASN A 325 -6.11 4.63 -13.74
C ASN A 325 -5.58 5.56 -14.87
N GLY A 326 -5.17 6.77 -14.53
CA GLY A 326 -4.64 7.75 -15.46
C GLY A 326 -5.69 8.59 -16.21
N ILE A 327 -6.95 8.45 -15.86
CA ILE A 327 -8.05 9.17 -16.50
C ILE A 327 -8.68 10.11 -15.48
N LYS A 328 -8.88 11.38 -15.85
CA LYS A 328 -9.72 12.31 -15.12
C LYS A 328 -11.16 12.17 -15.62
N LEU A 329 -12.04 11.69 -14.78
CA LEU A 329 -13.47 11.55 -15.02
C LEU A 329 -14.21 12.73 -14.40
N ASN A 330 -14.83 13.57 -15.22
CA ASN A 330 -15.75 14.59 -14.71
C ASN A 330 -17.08 13.90 -14.35
N VAL A 331 -17.65 14.29 -13.21
CA VAL A 331 -18.80 13.63 -12.60
C VAL A 331 -19.98 14.61 -12.63
N ASP A 332 -21.09 14.20 -13.23
CA ASP A 332 -22.37 14.92 -13.17
C ASP A 332 -23.11 14.68 -11.85
N GLU A 333 -24.22 15.36 -11.62
CA GLU A 333 -24.95 15.33 -10.36
C GLU A 333 -25.52 13.93 -10.04
N SER A 334 -26.01 13.20 -11.04
CA SER A 334 -26.56 11.85 -10.86
C SER A 334 -25.46 10.83 -10.56
N SER A 335 -24.36 10.89 -11.29
CA SER A 335 -23.17 10.08 -11.05
C SER A 335 -22.52 10.40 -9.72
N MET A 336 -22.55 11.67 -9.26
CA MET A 336 -22.03 12.09 -7.96
C MET A 336 -22.72 11.34 -6.81
N LYS A 337 -24.06 11.30 -6.82
CA LYS A 337 -24.86 10.58 -5.82
C LYS A 337 -24.48 9.10 -5.78
N PHE A 338 -24.40 8.46 -6.96
CA PHE A 338 -24.03 7.06 -7.10
C PHE A 338 -22.64 6.77 -6.56
N LEU A 339 -21.63 7.56 -6.96
CA LEU A 339 -20.25 7.39 -6.52
C LEU A 339 -20.08 7.65 -5.01
N THR A 340 -20.80 8.63 -4.45
CA THR A 340 -20.80 8.89 -3.01
C THR A 340 -21.30 7.68 -2.23
N ILE A 341 -22.39 7.04 -2.67
CA ILE A 341 -22.89 5.82 -2.03
C ILE A 341 -21.86 4.69 -2.09
N LEU A 342 -21.14 4.53 -3.22
CA LEU A 342 -20.08 3.52 -3.33
C LEU A 342 -18.89 3.79 -2.42
N VAL A 343 -18.55 5.05 -2.19
CA VAL A 343 -17.49 5.44 -1.23
C VAL A 343 -17.92 5.11 0.19
N ASP A 344 -19.13 5.52 0.58
CA ASP A 344 -19.64 5.37 1.95
C ASP A 344 -19.89 3.90 2.32
N LYS A 345 -20.38 3.11 1.40
CA LYS A 345 -20.75 1.70 1.63
C LYS A 345 -19.61 0.72 1.37
N TYR A 346 -18.50 1.17 0.76
CA TYR A 346 -17.37 0.36 0.32
C TYR A 346 -17.75 -0.72 -0.70
N MET A 347 -18.78 -1.54 -0.44
CA MET A 347 -19.32 -2.57 -1.32
C MET A 347 -20.82 -2.71 -1.08
N ILE A 348 -21.61 -2.67 -2.15
CA ILE A 348 -23.06 -2.71 -2.11
C ILE A 348 -23.60 -3.47 -3.33
N SER A 349 -24.69 -4.24 -3.21
CA SER A 349 -25.30 -4.88 -4.37
C SER A 349 -25.97 -3.85 -5.30
N LEU A 350 -26.04 -4.17 -6.61
CA LEU A 350 -26.75 -3.32 -7.57
C LEU A 350 -28.21 -3.13 -7.16
N ALA A 351 -28.87 -4.19 -6.69
CA ALA A 351 -30.25 -4.12 -6.20
C ALA A 351 -30.39 -3.13 -5.04
N GLU A 352 -29.48 -3.16 -4.06
CA GLU A 352 -29.55 -2.24 -2.92
C GLU A 352 -29.24 -0.79 -3.30
N ILE A 353 -28.27 -0.56 -4.22
CA ILE A 353 -27.96 0.81 -4.62
C ILE A 353 -29.09 1.44 -5.42
N LEU A 354 -29.81 0.67 -6.25
CA LEU A 354 -30.96 1.15 -7.01
C LEU A 354 -32.08 1.67 -6.11
N LEU A 355 -32.23 1.18 -4.87
CA LEU A 355 -33.23 1.68 -3.91
C LEU A 355 -33.00 3.16 -3.51
N PHE A 356 -31.84 3.72 -3.77
CA PHE A 356 -31.55 5.13 -3.52
C PHE A 356 -31.93 6.06 -4.68
N PHE A 357 -32.40 5.51 -5.81
CA PHE A 357 -32.70 6.23 -7.05
C PHE A 357 -34.16 6.10 -7.45
N SER A 358 -34.68 7.09 -8.21
CA SER A 358 -35.97 6.99 -8.84
C SER A 358 -35.94 6.04 -10.04
N VAL A 359 -37.11 5.58 -10.50
CA VAL A 359 -37.22 4.67 -11.65
C VAL A 359 -36.56 5.24 -12.91
N ASP A 360 -36.66 6.55 -13.13
CA ASP A 360 -36.04 7.22 -14.29
C ASP A 360 -34.51 7.31 -14.17
N GLU A 361 -33.99 7.38 -12.96
CA GLU A 361 -32.55 7.40 -12.67
C GLU A 361 -31.94 5.99 -12.75
N GLU A 362 -32.69 4.94 -12.39
CA GLU A 362 -32.19 3.54 -12.39
C GLU A 362 -31.63 3.12 -13.75
N GLU A 363 -32.32 3.53 -14.86
CA GLU A 363 -31.87 3.18 -16.20
C GLU A 363 -30.52 3.83 -16.54
N ASN A 364 -30.28 5.05 -16.05
CA ASN A 364 -29.00 5.74 -16.21
C ASN A 364 -27.92 5.08 -15.35
N ILE A 365 -28.22 4.68 -14.12
CA ILE A 365 -27.30 3.96 -13.26
C ILE A 365 -26.92 2.61 -13.87
N LYS A 366 -27.88 1.84 -14.40
CA LYS A 366 -27.62 0.57 -15.09
C LYS A 366 -26.73 0.73 -16.34
N LYS A 367 -26.65 1.91 -16.93
CA LYS A 367 -25.75 2.22 -18.05
C LYS A 367 -24.36 2.67 -17.59
N LEU A 368 -24.21 3.17 -16.35
CA LEU A 368 -22.94 3.59 -15.77
C LEU A 368 -22.11 2.38 -15.28
N VAL A 369 -22.75 1.28 -14.98
CA VAL A 369 -22.15 0.05 -14.44
C VAL A 369 -21.94 -0.98 -15.55
#